data_7c8323ebc85f158e73969085a7aca9d1
#
_entry.id   7c8323ebc85f158e73969085a7aca9d1
#
_cell.length_a   1.000
_cell.length_b   1.000
_cell.length_c   1.000
_cell.angle_alpha   90.00
_cell.angle_beta   90.00
_cell.angle_gamma   90.00
#
_symmetry.space_group_name_H-M   'P 1'
#
loop_
_entity.id
_entity.type
_entity.pdbx_description
1 polymer ?
#
loop_
_entity_poly.entity_id
_entity_poly.type
_entity_poly.pdbx_seq_one_letter_code
_entity_poly.pdbx_strand_id
1 'polypeptide(L)'
;MLVNRLSNMSKTSAIFYLLLGFTLFLIIYPVSFLIFGSFWSGNPGGAGELTLDNYVVVFSDPKTLELLVNSLAYALGSALLGVSIATVLAFITTRTNAPLREYFIFIPILPIILPGMVDNLAWIYLFSPNSGLANTWWRNLTGFADPLFNIYSLPGMVWVMGISLVPLAYLVISSAFQTMDPSLEETARISGSSLFSIFRKITIPLMFPAILSVYLLTFILAFESFETPAMIGLPAGIDVFMSQIYQAVVWAIPPSYGLGTAYASIILVITMTAVYLYRKATSRQEKFQVITGKGYQPGILDLGKWKWLGTGILCLYVFVHIVVVFGMVLILSFQTYWDPTNLFGSNLTLRNYETVLSQRRIISSLINSATVSVVSATIVVIIAAILTYISRRKNIRGAGLLEGFGTLPLAFPGFILGLGLLWTFLTVPIGVYGTVFVLMLAFLVKYMPQGIRFANGALIQIQDDLEESSSVTGAEWTYTVQKIILPLLKPALISAWIYIFVLTFRELSSIIFLVTPNNQVISAILWDLFVNGSVELLAATSMLLTLFLWTVVIIATIIFKVRFR
;
A
#
# COMPACT_ATOMS: atom_id res chain seq x y z
N MET A 1 -32.09 21.32 -23.06
CA MET A 1 -32.53 20.16 -22.24
C MET A 1 -31.68 19.92 -20.99
N LEU A 2 -30.36 20.06 -21.02
CA LEU A 2 -29.51 19.90 -19.83
C LEU A 2 -29.75 20.99 -18.74
N VAL A 3 -29.88 22.24 -19.15
CA VAL A 3 -30.07 23.38 -18.21
C VAL A 3 -31.40 23.27 -17.43
N ASN A 4 -32.50 22.82 -18.03
CA ASN A 4 -33.78 22.62 -17.35
C ASN A 4 -33.82 21.37 -16.46
N ARG A 5 -32.90 20.40 -16.61
CA ARG A 5 -32.77 19.28 -15.67
C ARG A 5 -31.99 19.65 -14.43
N LEU A 6 -31.05 20.61 -14.53
CA LEU A 6 -30.28 21.09 -13.38
C LEU A 6 -31.11 21.97 -12.42
N SER A 7 -32.07 22.69 -12.94
CA SER A 7 -32.92 23.58 -12.12
C SER A 7 -33.89 22.81 -11.18
N ASN A 8 -34.19 21.53 -11.47
CA ASN A 8 -35.08 20.69 -10.66
C ASN A 8 -34.35 19.65 -9.79
N MET A 9 -33.04 19.74 -9.69
CA MET A 9 -32.26 18.82 -8.83
C MET A 9 -32.28 19.27 -7.38
N SER A 10 -32.49 18.34 -6.45
CA SER A 10 -32.30 18.63 -5.02
C SER A 10 -30.86 19.09 -4.77
N LYS A 11 -30.63 19.99 -3.81
CA LYS A 11 -29.27 20.47 -3.43
C LYS A 11 -28.32 19.30 -3.17
N THR A 12 -28.81 18.22 -2.57
CA THR A 12 -28.04 17.00 -2.27
C THR A 12 -27.58 16.28 -3.54
N SER A 13 -28.48 16.18 -4.55
CA SER A 13 -28.11 15.56 -5.84
C SER A 13 -27.09 16.41 -6.60
N ALA A 14 -27.21 17.73 -6.54
CA ALA A 14 -26.24 18.65 -7.16
C ALA A 14 -24.84 18.49 -6.53
N ILE A 15 -24.75 18.48 -5.21
CA ILE A 15 -23.47 18.23 -4.49
C ILE A 15 -22.88 16.87 -4.86
N PHE A 16 -23.72 15.82 -4.91
CA PHE A 16 -23.26 14.48 -5.29
C PHE A 16 -22.66 14.45 -6.68
N TYR A 17 -23.36 14.96 -7.70
CA TYR A 17 -22.86 14.93 -9.07
C TYR A 17 -21.64 15.84 -9.28
N LEU A 18 -21.55 16.95 -8.55
CA LEU A 18 -20.39 17.82 -8.58
C LEU A 18 -19.15 17.10 -8.01
N LEU A 19 -19.27 16.51 -6.82
CA LEU A 19 -18.17 15.75 -6.21
C LEU A 19 -17.80 14.49 -7.01
N LEU A 20 -18.79 13.79 -7.54
CA LEU A 20 -18.56 12.64 -8.41
C LEU A 20 -17.84 13.07 -9.69
N GLY A 21 -18.32 14.14 -10.33
CA GLY A 21 -17.67 14.69 -11.53
C GLY A 21 -16.25 15.17 -11.26
N PHE A 22 -16.01 15.82 -10.13
CA PHE A 22 -14.67 16.23 -9.71
C PHE A 22 -13.74 15.02 -9.49
N THR A 23 -14.22 14.00 -8.77
CA THR A 23 -13.44 12.78 -8.51
C THR A 23 -13.13 12.05 -9.83
N LEU A 24 -14.11 11.93 -10.72
CA LEU A 24 -13.92 11.32 -12.04
C LEU A 24 -12.93 12.11 -12.90
N PHE A 25 -13.04 13.44 -12.90
CA PHE A 25 -12.11 14.30 -13.59
C PHE A 25 -10.68 14.08 -13.10
N LEU A 26 -10.47 14.04 -11.79
CA LEU A 26 -9.14 13.80 -11.20
C LEU A 26 -8.55 12.45 -11.58
N ILE A 27 -9.38 11.42 -11.80
CA ILE A 27 -8.92 10.07 -12.17
C ILE A 27 -8.74 9.93 -13.68
N ILE A 28 -9.75 10.31 -14.46
CA ILE A 28 -9.78 10.05 -15.91
C ILE A 28 -8.83 10.98 -16.65
N TYR A 29 -8.72 12.22 -16.20
CA TYR A 29 -7.93 13.24 -16.89
C TYR A 29 -6.44 12.90 -16.96
N PRO A 30 -5.74 12.56 -15.87
CA PRO A 30 -4.35 12.12 -15.95
C PRO A 30 -4.14 10.84 -16.75
N VAL A 31 -5.07 9.89 -16.65
CA VAL A 31 -5.00 8.64 -17.44
C VAL A 31 -5.18 8.92 -18.93
N SER A 32 -6.07 9.85 -19.29
CA SER A 32 -6.25 10.26 -20.70
C SER A 32 -4.98 10.89 -21.26
N PHE A 33 -4.30 11.75 -20.48
CA PHE A 33 -3.02 12.33 -20.88
C PHE A 33 -1.90 11.30 -20.98
N LEU A 34 -1.88 10.30 -20.10
CA LEU A 34 -0.94 9.20 -20.17
C LEU A 34 -1.14 8.39 -21.45
N ILE A 35 -2.40 8.03 -21.78
CA ILE A 35 -2.72 7.34 -23.03
C ILE A 35 -2.39 8.23 -24.23
N PHE A 36 -2.74 9.51 -24.20
CA PHE A 36 -2.37 10.45 -25.26
C PHE A 36 -0.85 10.50 -25.45
N GLY A 37 -0.08 10.60 -24.34
CA GLY A 37 1.37 10.63 -24.37
C GLY A 37 2.02 9.40 -24.99
N SER A 38 1.38 8.23 -24.91
CA SER A 38 1.90 7.01 -25.54
C SER A 38 1.82 7.02 -27.08
N PHE A 39 0.95 7.88 -27.64
CA PHE A 39 0.82 8.11 -29.06
C PHE A 39 1.49 9.42 -29.53
N TRP A 40 2.20 10.14 -28.66
CA TRP A 40 2.81 11.41 -28.96
C TRP A 40 4.32 11.28 -29.16
N SER A 41 4.85 11.84 -30.27
CA SER A 41 6.29 11.79 -30.59
C SER A 41 7.12 12.81 -29.82
N GLY A 42 6.49 13.90 -29.34
CA GLY A 42 7.15 15.01 -28.65
C GLY A 42 7.13 14.91 -27.13
N ASN A 43 7.70 15.92 -26.49
CA ASN A 43 7.65 16.08 -25.05
C ASN A 43 6.27 16.58 -24.59
N PRO A 44 5.90 16.41 -23.30
CA PRO A 44 4.68 16.99 -22.75
C PRO A 44 4.61 18.50 -22.98
N GLY A 45 3.50 18.97 -23.59
CA GLY A 45 3.32 20.40 -23.93
C GLY A 45 4.19 20.94 -25.06
N GLY A 46 5.05 20.13 -25.67
CA GLY A 46 5.90 20.47 -26.80
C GLY A 46 5.28 20.10 -28.15
N ALA A 47 5.97 20.52 -29.23
CA ALA A 47 5.60 20.11 -30.58
C ALA A 47 5.81 18.59 -30.78
N GLY A 48 4.93 17.97 -31.53
CA GLY A 48 4.99 16.56 -31.86
C GLY A 48 3.82 16.17 -32.76
N GLU A 49 3.76 14.90 -33.13
CA GLU A 49 2.73 14.31 -34.00
C GLU A 49 2.20 13.03 -33.36
N LEU A 50 0.98 12.65 -33.71
CA LEU A 50 0.43 11.36 -33.32
C LEU A 50 1.15 10.25 -34.08
N THR A 51 1.74 9.31 -33.36
CA THR A 51 2.52 8.21 -33.92
C THR A 51 2.29 6.91 -33.15
N LEU A 52 2.55 5.78 -33.78
CA LEU A 52 2.65 4.46 -33.18
C LEU A 52 4.10 4.05 -32.87
N ASP A 53 5.09 4.90 -33.18
CA ASP A 53 6.50 4.54 -33.08
C ASP A 53 6.90 4.10 -31.67
N ASN A 54 6.33 4.73 -30.62
CA ASN A 54 6.57 4.33 -29.24
C ASN A 54 6.18 2.86 -29.00
N TYR A 55 5.05 2.42 -29.57
CA TYR A 55 4.62 1.02 -29.48
C TYR A 55 5.44 0.10 -30.39
N VAL A 56 5.82 0.56 -31.58
CA VAL A 56 6.71 -0.20 -32.45
C VAL A 56 8.04 -0.47 -31.74
N VAL A 57 8.64 0.52 -31.09
CA VAL A 57 9.86 0.36 -30.30
C VAL A 57 9.63 -0.65 -29.16
N VAL A 58 8.56 -0.47 -28.38
CA VAL A 58 8.25 -1.36 -27.25
C VAL A 58 8.07 -2.81 -27.67
N PHE A 59 7.32 -3.08 -28.73
CA PHE A 59 7.03 -4.46 -29.17
C PHE A 59 8.13 -5.08 -30.01
N SER A 60 9.03 -4.28 -30.59
CA SER A 60 10.19 -4.78 -31.35
C SER A 60 11.41 -5.04 -30.48
N ASP A 61 11.47 -4.48 -29.27
CA ASP A 61 12.57 -4.67 -28.35
C ASP A 61 12.44 -6.01 -27.61
N PRO A 62 13.37 -6.96 -27.77
CA PRO A 62 13.40 -8.21 -27.02
C PRO A 62 13.39 -8.00 -25.50
N LYS A 63 13.92 -6.88 -25.02
CA LYS A 63 13.93 -6.50 -23.60
C LYS A 63 12.51 -6.38 -23.03
N THR A 64 11.51 -6.03 -23.84
CA THR A 64 10.11 -5.92 -23.36
C THR A 64 9.56 -7.25 -22.85
N LEU A 65 9.90 -8.36 -23.50
CA LEU A 65 9.51 -9.68 -23.01
C LEU A 65 10.20 -10.02 -21.69
N GLU A 66 11.49 -9.67 -21.56
CA GLU A 66 12.23 -9.84 -20.33
C GLU A 66 11.60 -9.01 -19.19
N LEU A 67 11.27 -7.75 -19.45
CA LEU A 67 10.56 -6.87 -18.49
C LEU A 67 9.24 -7.50 -18.03
N LEU A 68 8.46 -8.06 -18.95
CA LEU A 68 7.20 -8.72 -18.64
C LEU A 68 7.42 -9.95 -17.75
N VAL A 69 8.34 -10.82 -18.12
CA VAL A 69 8.65 -12.04 -17.36
C VAL A 69 9.18 -11.69 -15.97
N ASN A 70 10.12 -10.77 -15.86
CA ASN A 70 10.68 -10.33 -14.59
C ASN A 70 9.61 -9.68 -13.70
N SER A 71 8.77 -8.79 -14.27
CA SER A 71 7.69 -8.13 -13.51
C SER A 71 6.66 -9.13 -13.00
N LEU A 72 6.25 -10.08 -13.85
CA LEU A 72 5.31 -11.14 -13.45
C LEU A 72 5.92 -12.09 -12.42
N ALA A 73 7.15 -12.56 -12.64
CA ALA A 73 7.82 -13.46 -11.71
C ALA A 73 8.03 -12.80 -10.33
N TYR A 74 8.46 -11.53 -10.33
CA TYR A 74 8.58 -10.72 -9.12
C TYR A 74 7.25 -10.58 -8.39
N ALA A 75 6.19 -10.14 -9.08
CA ALA A 75 4.90 -9.85 -8.44
C ALA A 75 4.17 -11.12 -7.99
N LEU A 76 4.15 -12.17 -8.83
CA LEU A 76 3.52 -13.47 -8.48
C LEU A 76 4.27 -14.15 -7.33
N GLY A 77 5.60 -14.16 -7.39
CA GLY A 77 6.45 -14.73 -6.35
C GLY A 77 6.28 -14.02 -5.00
N SER A 78 6.30 -12.68 -5.01
CA SER A 78 6.14 -11.85 -3.80
C SER A 78 4.75 -12.04 -3.18
N ALA A 79 3.70 -12.04 -3.99
CA ALA A 79 2.34 -12.29 -3.53
C ALA A 79 2.20 -13.70 -2.93
N LEU A 80 2.76 -14.71 -3.60
CA LEU A 80 2.72 -16.10 -3.12
C LEU A 80 3.43 -16.25 -1.77
N LEU A 81 4.62 -15.68 -1.64
CA LEU A 81 5.39 -15.72 -0.40
C LEU A 81 4.66 -15.01 0.74
N GLY A 82 4.24 -13.75 0.50
CA GLY A 82 3.57 -12.94 1.51
C GLY A 82 2.26 -13.54 1.99
N VAL A 83 1.41 -13.99 1.06
CA VAL A 83 0.11 -14.62 1.39
C VAL A 83 0.29 -15.97 2.09
N SER A 84 1.29 -16.76 1.69
CA SER A 84 1.58 -18.05 2.35
C SER A 84 1.98 -17.84 3.81
N ILE A 85 2.92 -16.94 4.08
CA ILE A 85 3.35 -16.58 5.44
C ILE A 85 2.15 -16.03 6.23
N ALA A 86 1.42 -15.06 5.67
CA ALA A 86 0.27 -14.45 6.32
C ALA A 86 -0.84 -15.46 6.66
N THR A 87 -1.10 -16.44 5.78
CA THR A 87 -2.09 -17.50 6.02
C THR A 87 -1.70 -18.37 7.21
N VAL A 88 -0.42 -18.76 7.30
CA VAL A 88 0.08 -19.55 8.42
C VAL A 88 0.00 -18.75 9.73
N LEU A 89 0.45 -17.48 9.74
CA LEU A 89 0.38 -16.63 10.91
C LEU A 89 -1.09 -16.40 11.36
N ALA A 90 -1.98 -16.10 10.41
CA ALA A 90 -3.40 -15.90 10.68
C ALA A 90 -4.06 -17.15 11.25
N PHE A 91 -3.78 -18.33 10.69
CA PHE A 91 -4.27 -19.59 11.23
C PHE A 91 -3.81 -19.83 12.67
N ILE A 92 -2.50 -19.64 12.94
CA ILE A 92 -1.95 -19.85 14.29
C ILE A 92 -2.59 -18.90 15.30
N THR A 93 -2.73 -17.62 14.97
CA THR A 93 -3.23 -16.59 15.89
C THR A 93 -4.73 -16.67 16.13
N THR A 94 -5.52 -17.06 15.11
CA THR A 94 -6.99 -17.00 15.19
C THR A 94 -7.64 -18.34 15.49
N ARG A 95 -7.04 -19.46 15.06
CA ARG A 95 -7.67 -20.79 15.07
C ARG A 95 -7.02 -21.79 16.01
N THR A 96 -5.88 -21.47 16.65
CA THR A 96 -5.15 -22.42 17.48
C THR A 96 -4.96 -21.94 18.92
N ASN A 97 -4.60 -22.86 19.80
CA ASN A 97 -4.25 -22.58 21.19
C ASN A 97 -2.76 -22.29 21.40
N ALA A 98 -2.06 -21.77 20.39
CA ALA A 98 -0.65 -21.41 20.52
C ALA A 98 -0.45 -20.40 21.68
N PRO A 99 0.50 -20.61 22.59
CA PRO A 99 0.83 -19.67 23.63
C PRO A 99 1.16 -18.29 23.09
N LEU A 100 0.81 -17.23 23.82
CA LEU A 100 1.05 -15.83 23.46
C LEU A 100 0.32 -15.33 22.19
N ARG A 101 -0.55 -16.13 21.55
CA ARG A 101 -1.26 -15.78 20.32
C ARG A 101 -1.97 -14.42 20.38
N GLU A 102 -2.51 -14.06 21.55
CA GLU A 102 -3.25 -12.80 21.75
C GLU A 102 -2.36 -11.56 21.58
N TYR A 103 -1.11 -11.65 21.96
CA TYR A 103 -0.12 -10.59 21.72
C TYR A 103 0.26 -10.50 20.23
N PHE A 104 0.29 -11.65 19.54
CA PHE A 104 0.64 -11.72 18.13
C PHE A 104 -0.49 -11.32 17.17
N ILE A 105 -1.69 -11.00 17.66
CA ILE A 105 -2.78 -10.48 16.80
C ILE A 105 -2.39 -9.14 16.18
N PHE A 106 -1.70 -8.27 16.92
CA PHE A 106 -1.35 -6.92 16.48
C PHE A 106 0.09 -6.80 15.98
N ILE A 107 1.00 -7.61 16.49
CA ILE A 107 2.43 -7.50 16.19
C ILE A 107 2.75 -7.63 14.70
N PRO A 108 2.15 -8.56 13.92
CA PRO A 108 2.42 -8.67 12.48
C PRO A 108 2.06 -7.43 11.66
N ILE A 109 1.25 -6.52 12.22
CA ILE A 109 0.79 -5.30 11.55
C ILE A 109 1.76 -4.13 11.77
N LEU A 110 2.59 -4.18 12.80
CA LEU A 110 3.51 -3.08 13.15
C LEU A 110 4.42 -2.62 11.98
N PRO A 111 4.96 -3.52 11.15
CA PRO A 111 5.81 -3.10 10.03
C PRO A 111 5.10 -2.26 8.97
N ILE A 112 3.75 -2.20 8.97
CA ILE A 112 3.00 -1.40 7.99
C ILE A 112 3.34 0.11 8.08
N ILE A 113 3.87 0.56 9.20
CA ILE A 113 4.25 1.96 9.43
C ILE A 113 5.63 2.27 8.81
N LEU A 114 6.47 1.25 8.59
CA LEU A 114 7.79 1.43 7.97
C LEU A 114 7.65 1.89 6.52
N PRO A 115 8.40 2.91 6.08
CA PRO A 115 8.57 3.17 4.66
C PRO A 115 9.21 1.97 3.96
N GLY A 116 8.73 1.64 2.75
CA GLY A 116 9.26 0.49 2.00
C GLY A 116 10.76 0.57 1.72
N MET A 117 11.29 1.79 1.56
CA MET A 117 12.73 2.00 1.39
C MET A 117 13.56 1.56 2.60
N VAL A 118 13.01 1.70 3.82
CA VAL A 118 13.70 1.29 5.06
C VAL A 118 13.83 -0.22 5.13
N ASP A 119 12.78 -0.92 4.74
CA ASP A 119 12.75 -2.38 4.66
C ASP A 119 13.79 -2.88 3.62
N ASN A 120 13.77 -2.30 2.41
CA ASN A 120 14.77 -2.61 1.39
C ASN A 120 16.20 -2.37 1.87
N LEU A 121 16.46 -1.22 2.52
CA LEU A 121 17.77 -0.87 3.05
C LEU A 121 18.29 -1.92 4.04
N ALA A 122 17.46 -2.31 5.01
CA ALA A 122 17.82 -3.31 6.00
C ALA A 122 18.24 -4.63 5.36
N TRP A 123 17.45 -5.13 4.39
CA TRP A 123 17.75 -6.37 3.69
C TRP A 123 19.01 -6.28 2.80
N ILE A 124 19.25 -5.13 2.16
CA ILE A 124 20.47 -4.87 1.39
C ILE A 124 21.69 -4.98 2.32
N TYR A 125 21.68 -4.30 3.46
CA TYR A 125 22.83 -4.31 4.39
C TYR A 125 22.95 -5.61 5.17
N LEU A 126 21.92 -6.44 5.20
CA LEU A 126 21.99 -7.78 5.77
C LEU A 126 22.60 -8.80 4.79
N PHE A 127 22.19 -8.75 3.49
CA PHE A 127 22.51 -9.80 2.50
C PHE A 127 23.21 -9.30 1.23
N SER A 128 23.79 -8.08 1.24
CA SER A 128 24.69 -7.66 0.15
C SER A 128 25.83 -8.68 0.01
N PRO A 129 26.17 -9.12 -1.22
CA PRO A 129 27.16 -10.17 -1.42
C PRO A 129 28.51 -9.89 -0.77
N ASN A 130 28.98 -8.64 -0.87
CA ASN A 130 30.32 -8.26 -0.40
C ASN A 130 30.33 -7.72 1.04
N SER A 131 29.38 -6.89 1.38
CA SER A 131 29.33 -6.09 2.62
C SER A 131 28.14 -6.38 3.53
N GLY A 132 27.31 -7.39 3.19
CA GLY A 132 26.16 -7.77 4.01
C GLY A 132 26.59 -8.43 5.32
N LEU A 133 25.95 -8.03 6.42
CA LEU A 133 26.28 -8.52 7.76
C LEU A 133 26.19 -10.04 7.86
N ALA A 134 25.09 -10.64 7.40
CA ALA A 134 24.89 -12.08 7.45
C ALA A 134 25.89 -12.82 6.55
N ASN A 135 26.21 -12.28 5.38
CA ASN A 135 27.21 -12.85 4.48
C ASN A 135 28.63 -12.74 5.04
N THR A 136 28.94 -11.65 5.75
CA THR A 136 30.24 -11.48 6.43
C THR A 136 30.37 -12.47 7.58
N TRP A 137 29.34 -12.63 8.40
CA TRP A 137 29.34 -13.64 9.46
C TRP A 137 29.43 -15.07 8.90
N TRP A 138 28.71 -15.36 7.82
CA TRP A 138 28.78 -16.65 7.14
C TRP A 138 30.19 -17.00 6.70
N ARG A 139 30.87 -16.06 6.01
CA ARG A 139 32.27 -16.24 5.59
C ARG A 139 33.21 -16.46 6.77
N ASN A 140 33.06 -15.68 7.82
CA ASN A 140 33.88 -15.80 9.02
C ASN A 140 33.68 -17.11 9.76
N LEU A 141 32.47 -17.66 9.77
CA LEU A 141 32.13 -18.90 10.46
C LEU A 141 32.50 -20.16 9.66
N THR A 142 32.32 -20.11 8.34
CA THR A 142 32.43 -21.30 7.49
C THR A 142 33.74 -21.35 6.68
N GLY A 143 34.38 -20.20 6.46
CA GLY A 143 35.51 -20.06 5.55
C GLY A 143 35.15 -20.10 4.06
N PHE A 144 33.85 -20.24 3.70
CA PHE A 144 33.41 -20.18 2.31
C PHE A 144 33.51 -18.76 1.77
N ALA A 145 33.99 -18.60 0.52
CA ALA A 145 34.06 -17.30 -0.15
C ALA A 145 32.67 -16.81 -0.66
N ASP A 146 31.81 -17.76 -1.06
CA ASP A 146 30.50 -17.46 -1.60
C ASP A 146 29.54 -16.91 -0.54
N PRO A 147 28.69 -15.94 -0.91
CA PRO A 147 27.70 -15.42 0.01
C PRO A 147 26.64 -16.47 0.36
N LEU A 148 26.12 -16.43 1.60
CA LEU A 148 24.98 -17.25 2.02
C LEU A 148 23.75 -16.98 1.16
N PHE A 149 23.50 -15.71 0.86
CA PHE A 149 22.40 -15.24 0.04
C PHE A 149 22.78 -13.96 -0.69
N ASN A 150 22.43 -13.86 -1.98
CA ASN A 150 22.61 -12.64 -2.75
C ASN A 150 21.29 -11.90 -2.87
N ILE A 151 21.18 -10.76 -2.18
CA ILE A 151 19.99 -9.93 -2.22
C ILE A 151 19.75 -9.31 -3.60
N TYR A 152 20.82 -9.00 -4.35
CA TYR A 152 20.76 -8.46 -5.70
C TYR A 152 20.44 -9.56 -6.72
N SER A 153 19.19 -10.05 -6.62
CA SER A 153 18.67 -11.14 -7.43
C SER A 153 17.14 -11.09 -7.48
N LEU A 154 16.51 -11.73 -8.46
CA LEU A 154 15.05 -11.84 -8.51
C LEU A 154 14.48 -12.53 -7.25
N PRO A 155 15.04 -13.63 -6.72
CA PRO A 155 14.64 -14.17 -5.43
C PRO A 155 14.79 -13.18 -4.26
N GLY A 156 15.82 -12.34 -4.27
CA GLY A 156 16.01 -11.28 -3.27
C GLY A 156 14.89 -10.23 -3.33
N MET A 157 14.54 -9.78 -4.52
CA MET A 157 13.40 -8.87 -4.73
C MET A 157 12.10 -9.50 -4.23
N VAL A 158 11.85 -10.78 -4.58
CA VAL A 158 10.67 -11.54 -4.14
C VAL A 158 10.63 -11.68 -2.62
N TRP A 159 11.77 -11.93 -1.98
CA TRP A 159 11.88 -12.04 -0.53
C TRP A 159 11.48 -10.74 0.16
N VAL A 160 12.11 -9.62 -0.21
CA VAL A 160 11.87 -8.33 0.44
C VAL A 160 10.43 -7.89 0.25
N MET A 161 9.93 -7.87 -0.98
CA MET A 161 8.56 -7.47 -1.25
C MET A 161 7.54 -8.45 -0.64
N GLY A 162 7.82 -9.75 -0.69
CA GLY A 162 6.94 -10.76 -0.11
C GLY A 162 6.75 -10.58 1.40
N ILE A 163 7.83 -10.35 2.15
CA ILE A 163 7.76 -10.08 3.59
C ILE A 163 7.04 -8.76 3.87
N SER A 164 7.31 -7.71 3.09
CA SER A 164 6.62 -6.41 3.23
C SER A 164 5.11 -6.49 3.00
N LEU A 165 4.62 -7.47 2.23
CA LEU A 165 3.19 -7.70 2.00
C LEU A 165 2.49 -8.48 3.13
N VAL A 166 3.24 -9.18 4.00
CA VAL A 166 2.67 -10.02 5.07
C VAL A 166 1.72 -9.25 5.98
N PRO A 167 2.02 -8.04 6.48
CA PRO A 167 1.14 -7.32 7.38
C PRO A 167 -0.26 -7.09 6.81
N LEU A 168 -0.33 -6.65 5.54
CA LEU A 168 -1.61 -6.41 4.86
C LEU A 168 -2.37 -7.72 4.60
N ALA A 169 -1.67 -8.73 4.09
CA ALA A 169 -2.26 -10.04 3.85
C ALA A 169 -2.77 -10.68 5.14
N TYR A 170 -2.00 -10.59 6.22
CA TYR A 170 -2.38 -11.09 7.54
C TYR A 170 -3.67 -10.43 8.05
N LEU A 171 -3.79 -9.12 7.92
CA LEU A 171 -4.95 -8.37 8.40
C LEU A 171 -6.26 -8.84 7.73
N VAL A 172 -6.23 -9.05 6.43
CA VAL A 172 -7.42 -9.51 5.69
C VAL A 172 -7.72 -10.99 5.93
N ILE A 173 -6.69 -11.84 5.92
CA ILE A 173 -6.85 -13.29 6.12
C ILE A 173 -7.27 -13.61 7.55
N SER A 174 -6.72 -12.93 8.56
CA SER A 174 -7.11 -13.14 9.97
C SER A 174 -8.57 -12.77 10.21
N SER A 175 -9.05 -11.69 9.61
CA SER A 175 -10.47 -11.31 9.66
C SER A 175 -11.37 -12.39 9.02
N ALA A 176 -10.95 -12.94 7.88
CA ALA A 176 -11.70 -14.03 7.23
C ALA A 176 -11.71 -15.31 8.06
N PHE A 177 -10.61 -15.66 8.73
CA PHE A 177 -10.58 -16.78 9.66
C PHE A 177 -11.51 -16.59 10.86
N GLN A 178 -11.63 -15.38 11.39
CA GLN A 178 -12.51 -15.07 12.52
C GLN A 178 -13.99 -15.27 12.18
N THR A 179 -14.38 -15.08 10.91
CA THR A 179 -15.77 -15.23 10.45
C THR A 179 -16.09 -16.62 9.91
N MET A 180 -15.11 -17.54 9.83
CA MET A 180 -15.29 -18.90 9.31
C MET A 180 -15.95 -19.81 10.36
N ASP A 181 -16.99 -20.58 9.97
CA ASP A 181 -17.67 -21.56 10.81
C ASP A 181 -16.72 -22.74 11.16
N PRO A 182 -16.47 -23.04 12.44
CA PRO A 182 -15.61 -24.14 12.86
C PRO A 182 -16.27 -25.51 12.83
N SER A 183 -17.57 -25.60 12.60
CA SER A 183 -18.34 -26.83 12.74
C SER A 183 -17.79 -28.00 11.90
N LEU A 184 -17.32 -27.71 10.69
CA LEU A 184 -16.71 -28.73 9.81
C LEU A 184 -15.35 -29.20 10.32
N GLU A 185 -14.55 -28.31 10.91
CA GLU A 185 -13.25 -28.66 11.51
C GLU A 185 -13.45 -29.50 12.78
N GLU A 186 -14.43 -29.13 13.60
CA GLU A 186 -14.78 -29.84 14.83
C GLU A 186 -15.32 -31.25 14.51
N THR A 187 -16.22 -31.36 13.53
CA THR A 187 -16.76 -32.65 13.07
C THR A 187 -15.66 -33.57 12.55
N ALA A 188 -14.74 -33.04 11.74
CA ALA A 188 -13.61 -33.81 11.24
C ALA A 188 -12.67 -34.27 12.37
N ARG A 189 -12.50 -33.46 13.40
CA ARG A 189 -11.68 -33.78 14.58
C ARG A 189 -12.33 -34.89 15.41
N ILE A 190 -13.63 -34.81 15.64
CA ILE A 190 -14.40 -35.88 16.33
C ILE A 190 -14.30 -37.18 15.54
N SER A 191 -14.27 -37.10 14.20
CA SER A 191 -14.08 -38.26 13.31
C SER A 191 -12.63 -38.78 13.26
N GLY A 192 -11.71 -38.25 14.09
CA GLY A 192 -10.32 -38.72 14.19
C GLY A 192 -9.37 -38.20 13.13
N SER A 193 -9.75 -37.17 12.35
CA SER A 193 -8.86 -36.57 11.35
C SER A 193 -7.69 -35.84 12.01
N SER A 194 -6.47 -35.97 11.42
CA SER A 194 -5.30 -35.26 11.89
C SER A 194 -5.42 -33.75 11.61
N LEU A 195 -4.78 -32.92 12.44
CA LEU A 195 -4.76 -31.46 12.28
C LEU A 195 -4.29 -31.00 10.90
N PHE A 196 -3.25 -31.65 10.35
CA PHE A 196 -2.75 -31.35 9.00
C PHE A 196 -3.78 -31.70 7.92
N SER A 197 -4.51 -32.81 8.09
CA SER A 197 -5.60 -33.21 7.18
C SER A 197 -6.75 -32.19 7.22
N ILE A 198 -7.14 -31.74 8.41
CA ILE A 198 -8.18 -30.70 8.59
C ILE A 198 -7.74 -29.42 7.90
N PHE A 199 -6.53 -28.92 8.19
CA PHE A 199 -5.99 -27.71 7.59
C PHE A 199 -5.99 -27.78 6.06
N ARG A 200 -5.44 -28.88 5.48
CA ARG A 200 -5.29 -29.01 4.02
C ARG A 200 -6.61 -29.28 3.29
N LYS A 201 -7.51 -30.11 3.87
CA LYS A 201 -8.70 -30.60 3.17
C LYS A 201 -9.98 -29.82 3.49
N ILE A 202 -10.01 -29.07 4.60
CA ILE A 202 -11.19 -28.34 5.06
C ILE A 202 -10.87 -26.84 5.15
N THR A 203 -9.91 -26.46 5.99
CA THR A 203 -9.63 -25.05 6.29
C THR A 203 -9.17 -24.28 5.06
N ILE A 204 -8.14 -24.76 4.35
CA ILE A 204 -7.62 -24.08 3.15
C ILE A 204 -8.66 -24.02 2.02
N PRO A 205 -9.38 -25.09 1.64
CA PRO A 205 -10.42 -25.00 0.61
C PRO A 205 -11.56 -24.02 0.96
N LEU A 206 -12.00 -23.97 2.21
CA LEU A 206 -13.02 -23.03 2.65
C LEU A 206 -12.51 -21.57 2.61
N MET A 207 -11.25 -21.36 2.96
CA MET A 207 -10.59 -20.05 2.93
C MET A 207 -10.09 -19.64 1.54
N PHE A 208 -10.09 -20.56 0.57
CA PHE A 208 -9.50 -20.33 -0.75
C PHE A 208 -10.03 -19.05 -1.46
N PRO A 209 -11.34 -18.73 -1.45
CA PRO A 209 -11.82 -17.50 -2.06
C PRO A 209 -11.23 -16.23 -1.40
N ALA A 210 -11.09 -16.23 -0.07
CA ALA A 210 -10.48 -15.13 0.67
C ALA A 210 -8.97 -15.04 0.38
N ILE A 211 -8.26 -16.17 0.44
CA ILE A 211 -6.82 -16.27 0.12
C ILE A 211 -6.56 -15.81 -1.31
N LEU A 212 -7.37 -16.23 -2.28
CA LEU A 212 -7.25 -15.83 -3.69
C LEU A 212 -7.47 -14.32 -3.86
N SER A 213 -8.46 -13.74 -3.17
CA SER A 213 -8.71 -12.31 -3.21
C SER A 213 -7.51 -11.52 -2.68
N VAL A 214 -6.92 -11.95 -1.57
CA VAL A 214 -5.72 -11.31 -1.00
C VAL A 214 -4.50 -11.51 -1.90
N TYR A 215 -4.35 -12.70 -2.49
CA TYR A 215 -3.28 -12.98 -3.44
C TYR A 215 -3.32 -12.02 -4.65
N LEU A 216 -4.50 -11.82 -5.23
CA LEU A 216 -4.68 -10.89 -6.36
C LEU A 216 -4.43 -9.43 -5.93
N LEU A 217 -4.87 -9.05 -4.74
CA LEU A 217 -4.59 -7.71 -4.20
C LEU A 217 -3.09 -7.49 -3.98
N THR A 218 -2.41 -8.43 -3.35
CA THR A 218 -0.97 -8.34 -3.08
C THR A 218 -0.15 -8.44 -4.36
N PHE A 219 -0.61 -9.21 -5.37
CA PHE A 219 -0.03 -9.22 -6.71
C PHE A 219 -0.07 -7.83 -7.35
N ILE A 220 -1.22 -7.15 -7.30
CA ILE A 220 -1.36 -5.78 -7.86
C ILE A 220 -0.37 -4.84 -7.16
N LEU A 221 -0.29 -4.89 -5.82
CA LEU A 221 0.61 -4.04 -5.03
C LEU A 221 2.09 -4.32 -5.31
N ALA A 222 2.47 -5.59 -5.48
CA ALA A 222 3.83 -5.94 -5.86
C ALA A 222 4.15 -5.48 -7.28
N PHE A 223 3.23 -5.69 -8.21
CA PHE A 223 3.41 -5.33 -9.61
C PHE A 223 3.56 -3.81 -9.82
N GLU A 224 2.89 -2.98 -8.99
CA GLU A 224 3.02 -1.53 -9.00
C GLU A 224 4.21 -0.98 -8.18
N SER A 225 4.91 -1.84 -7.43
CA SER A 225 6.01 -1.41 -6.57
C SER A 225 7.19 -0.91 -7.39
N PHE A 226 7.70 0.28 -7.01
CA PHE A 226 8.88 0.89 -7.60
C PHE A 226 10.13 0.69 -6.75
N GLU A 227 10.01 0.83 -5.42
CA GLU A 227 11.15 0.93 -4.50
C GLU A 227 12.04 -0.32 -4.52
N THR A 228 11.46 -1.52 -4.38
CA THR A 228 12.23 -2.77 -4.35
C THR A 228 12.93 -3.05 -5.69
N PRO A 229 12.27 -2.96 -6.86
CA PRO A 229 12.97 -3.06 -8.14
C PRO A 229 14.06 -2.01 -8.34
N ALA A 230 13.83 -0.77 -7.91
CA ALA A 230 14.81 0.29 -8.07
C ALA A 230 16.04 0.13 -7.16
N MET A 231 15.85 -0.32 -5.92
CA MET A 231 16.95 -0.45 -4.94
C MET A 231 17.71 -1.77 -5.07
N ILE A 232 17.06 -2.84 -5.50
CA ILE A 232 17.62 -4.20 -5.56
C ILE A 232 17.79 -4.67 -7.00
N GLY A 233 16.77 -4.47 -7.86
CA GLY A 233 16.75 -4.95 -9.23
C GLY A 233 17.73 -4.20 -10.13
N LEU A 234 17.70 -2.86 -10.15
CA LEU A 234 18.58 -2.05 -11.00
C LEU A 234 20.07 -2.34 -10.76
N PRO A 235 20.57 -2.38 -9.50
CA PRO A 235 21.97 -2.74 -9.26
C PRO A 235 22.32 -4.17 -9.69
N ALA A 236 21.33 -5.07 -9.76
CA ALA A 236 21.49 -6.44 -10.23
C ALA A 236 21.40 -6.60 -11.76
N GLY A 237 21.08 -5.53 -12.50
CA GLY A 237 20.78 -5.60 -13.92
C GLY A 237 19.43 -6.28 -14.24
N ILE A 238 18.54 -6.38 -13.24
CA ILE A 238 17.20 -6.98 -13.37
C ILE A 238 16.17 -5.86 -13.49
N ASP A 239 15.74 -5.60 -14.71
CA ASP A 239 14.73 -4.60 -14.99
C ASP A 239 13.31 -5.19 -14.90
N VAL A 240 12.40 -4.40 -14.37
CA VAL A 240 10.95 -4.59 -14.44
C VAL A 240 10.31 -3.37 -15.08
N PHE A 241 9.03 -3.43 -15.44
CA PHE A 241 8.37 -2.29 -16.08
C PHE A 241 8.49 -0.98 -15.32
N MET A 242 8.33 -0.99 -13.98
CA MET A 242 8.42 0.23 -13.16
C MET A 242 9.81 0.86 -13.20
N SER A 243 10.87 0.05 -13.09
CA SER A 243 12.24 0.55 -13.20
C SER A 243 12.57 1.04 -14.61
N GLN A 244 12.07 0.37 -15.65
CA GLN A 244 12.26 0.78 -17.04
C GLN A 244 11.59 2.13 -17.35
N ILE A 245 10.35 2.35 -16.87
CA ILE A 245 9.68 3.64 -17.01
C ILE A 245 10.48 4.74 -16.31
N TYR A 246 10.97 4.48 -15.10
CA TYR A 246 11.80 5.43 -14.36
C TYR A 246 13.09 5.78 -15.13
N GLN A 247 13.77 4.79 -15.66
CA GLN A 247 14.97 5.00 -16.49
C GLN A 247 14.64 5.84 -17.74
N ALA A 248 13.54 5.53 -18.44
CA ALA A 248 13.14 6.25 -19.66
C ALA A 248 12.77 7.71 -19.40
N VAL A 249 12.09 8.00 -18.27
CA VAL A 249 11.56 9.34 -17.98
C VAL A 249 12.54 10.21 -17.20
N VAL A 250 13.34 9.61 -16.29
CA VAL A 250 14.18 10.36 -15.34
C VAL A 250 15.68 10.27 -15.66
N TRP A 251 16.17 9.10 -16.08
CA TRP A 251 17.61 8.89 -16.31
C TRP A 251 18.03 9.10 -17.76
N ALA A 252 17.13 8.86 -18.71
CA ALA A 252 17.45 9.07 -20.13
C ALA A 252 17.71 10.56 -20.43
N ILE A 253 18.71 10.82 -21.29
CA ILE A 253 19.06 12.18 -21.75
C ILE A 253 19.09 12.15 -23.27
N PRO A 254 18.12 12.77 -23.97
CA PRO A 254 16.90 13.42 -23.41
C PRO A 254 15.89 12.42 -22.86
N PRO A 255 14.97 12.86 -21.95
CA PRO A 255 13.91 12.00 -21.42
C PRO A 255 12.99 11.48 -22.52
N SER A 256 12.65 10.19 -22.47
CA SER A 256 11.79 9.52 -23.43
C SER A 256 10.37 9.34 -22.86
N TYR A 257 9.62 10.44 -22.77
CA TYR A 257 8.28 10.44 -22.17
C TYR A 257 7.28 9.55 -22.91
N GLY A 258 7.30 9.57 -24.26
CA GLY A 258 6.43 8.74 -25.09
C GLY A 258 6.65 7.24 -24.85
N LEU A 259 7.92 6.80 -24.76
CA LEU A 259 8.27 5.41 -24.46
C LEU A 259 7.83 5.03 -23.05
N GLY A 260 8.06 5.90 -22.05
CA GLY A 260 7.63 5.67 -20.67
C GLY A 260 6.10 5.50 -20.56
N THR A 261 5.32 6.32 -21.29
CA THR A 261 3.85 6.22 -21.29
C THR A 261 3.33 5.02 -22.11
N ALA A 262 4.06 4.58 -23.14
CA ALA A 262 3.72 3.35 -23.87
C ALA A 262 3.88 2.11 -22.96
N TYR A 263 5.00 1.99 -22.21
CA TYR A 263 5.13 0.94 -21.20
C TYR A 263 4.05 1.04 -20.12
N ALA A 264 3.74 2.24 -19.64
CA ALA A 264 2.70 2.46 -18.64
C ALA A 264 1.31 2.02 -19.14
N SER A 265 1.01 2.19 -20.42
CA SER A 265 -0.25 1.74 -21.04
C SER A 265 -0.39 0.20 -21.03
N ILE A 266 0.71 -0.53 -21.25
CA ILE A 266 0.72 -2.00 -21.15
C ILE A 266 0.44 -2.43 -19.70
N ILE A 267 1.07 -1.78 -18.74
CA ILE A 267 0.84 -2.05 -17.31
C ILE A 267 -0.63 -1.81 -16.94
N LEU A 268 -1.25 -0.74 -17.45
CA LEU A 268 -2.67 -0.47 -17.23
C LEU A 268 -3.56 -1.64 -17.67
N VAL A 269 -3.29 -2.24 -18.83
CA VAL A 269 -4.05 -3.41 -19.30
C VAL A 269 -3.88 -4.59 -18.35
N ILE A 270 -2.66 -4.86 -17.90
CA ILE A 270 -2.36 -5.97 -16.97
C ILE A 270 -3.05 -5.74 -15.62
N THR A 271 -2.91 -4.54 -15.04
CA THR A 271 -3.49 -4.21 -13.74
C THR A 271 -5.02 -4.14 -13.79
N MET A 272 -5.62 -3.61 -14.85
CA MET A 272 -7.08 -3.66 -15.05
C MET A 272 -7.59 -5.10 -15.10
N THR A 273 -6.88 -5.98 -15.79
CA THR A 273 -7.21 -7.41 -15.83
C THR A 273 -7.13 -8.04 -14.44
N ALA A 274 -6.05 -7.75 -13.70
CA ALA A 274 -5.88 -8.24 -12.33
C ALA A 274 -6.98 -7.72 -11.38
N VAL A 275 -7.36 -6.44 -11.49
CA VAL A 275 -8.47 -5.86 -10.71
C VAL A 275 -9.82 -6.48 -11.08
N TYR A 276 -10.06 -6.76 -12.36
CA TYR A 276 -11.26 -7.48 -12.78
C TYR A 276 -11.33 -8.87 -12.13
N LEU A 277 -10.23 -9.62 -12.16
CA LEU A 277 -10.13 -10.93 -11.52
C LEU A 277 -10.32 -10.83 -9.99
N TYR A 278 -9.70 -9.82 -9.36
CA TYR A 278 -9.87 -9.54 -7.94
C TYR A 278 -11.34 -9.31 -7.57
N ARG A 279 -12.04 -8.45 -8.32
CA ARG A 279 -13.48 -8.19 -8.10
C ARG A 279 -14.32 -9.46 -8.24
N LYS A 280 -14.03 -10.28 -9.25
CA LYS A 280 -14.73 -11.56 -9.47
C LYS A 280 -14.47 -12.56 -8.34
N ALA A 281 -13.25 -12.58 -7.78
CA ALA A 281 -12.92 -13.42 -6.62
C ALA A 281 -13.63 -12.93 -5.34
N THR A 282 -13.60 -11.62 -5.08
CA THR A 282 -14.23 -11.02 -3.89
C THR A 282 -15.77 -11.17 -3.90
N SER A 283 -16.42 -11.00 -5.04
CA SER A 283 -17.88 -11.17 -5.16
C SER A 283 -18.34 -12.60 -4.87
N ARG A 284 -17.47 -13.59 -5.07
CA ARG A 284 -17.74 -14.97 -4.68
C ARG A 284 -17.61 -15.18 -3.16
N GLN A 285 -16.64 -14.51 -2.53
CA GLN A 285 -16.45 -14.59 -1.08
C GLN A 285 -17.68 -14.10 -0.30
N GLU A 286 -18.33 -13.02 -0.73
CA GLU A 286 -19.55 -12.48 -0.11
C GLU A 286 -20.70 -13.51 -0.09
N LYS A 287 -20.77 -14.42 -1.08
CA LYS A 287 -21.79 -15.49 -1.13
C LYS A 287 -21.54 -16.61 -0.13
N PHE A 288 -20.34 -16.76 0.39
CA PHE A 288 -19.96 -17.79 1.37
C PHE A 288 -19.86 -17.24 2.79
N GLN A 289 -20.14 -15.96 3.02
CA GLN A 289 -20.25 -15.39 4.37
C GLN A 289 -21.53 -15.95 5.02
N VAL A 290 -21.35 -16.81 5.98
CA VAL A 290 -22.45 -17.29 6.84
C VAL A 290 -22.77 -16.15 7.82
N ILE A 291 -24.03 -15.71 7.86
CA ILE A 291 -24.51 -14.76 8.88
C ILE A 291 -24.54 -15.52 10.21
N THR A 292 -23.44 -15.48 10.94
CA THR A 292 -23.37 -16.07 12.28
C THR A 292 -24.07 -15.18 13.29
N GLY A 293 -24.95 -15.78 14.11
CA GLY A 293 -25.73 -15.04 15.12
C GLY A 293 -24.85 -14.36 16.20
N LYS A 294 -25.41 -13.39 16.91
CA LYS A 294 -24.78 -12.72 18.06
C LYS A 294 -24.34 -13.77 19.08
N GLY A 295 -23.02 -13.87 19.36
CA GLY A 295 -22.48 -14.79 20.37
C GLY A 295 -21.55 -15.88 19.82
N TYR A 296 -21.28 -15.89 18.52
CA TYR A 296 -20.36 -16.83 17.91
C TYR A 296 -18.91 -16.58 18.37
N GLN A 297 -18.31 -17.62 19.00
CA GLN A 297 -16.87 -17.64 19.28
C GLN A 297 -16.20 -18.64 18.34
N PRO A 298 -15.14 -18.25 17.62
CA PRO A 298 -14.43 -19.17 16.74
C PRO A 298 -13.87 -20.33 17.55
N GLY A 299 -14.15 -21.56 17.11
CA GLY A 299 -13.59 -22.76 17.71
C GLY A 299 -12.07 -22.74 17.69
N ILE A 300 -11.46 -23.08 18.82
CA ILE A 300 -10.00 -23.10 19.00
C ILE A 300 -9.53 -24.54 18.83
N LEU A 301 -8.68 -24.79 17.85
CA LEU A 301 -8.03 -26.06 17.63
C LEU A 301 -6.89 -26.26 18.64
N ASP A 302 -6.96 -27.32 19.42
CA ASP A 302 -5.87 -27.70 20.33
C ASP A 302 -4.77 -28.42 19.54
N LEU A 303 -3.60 -27.77 19.44
CA LEU A 303 -2.42 -28.30 18.77
C LEU A 303 -1.65 -29.34 19.62
N GLY A 304 -2.04 -29.54 20.89
CA GLY A 304 -1.30 -30.39 21.80
C GLY A 304 0.16 -29.96 21.95
N LYS A 305 1.12 -30.86 21.69
CA LYS A 305 2.57 -30.54 21.76
C LYS A 305 3.03 -29.56 20.68
N TRP A 306 2.34 -29.48 19.54
CA TRP A 306 2.68 -28.61 18.41
C TRP A 306 2.38 -27.11 18.66
N LYS A 307 1.70 -26.78 19.78
CA LYS A 307 1.42 -25.38 20.14
C LYS A 307 2.68 -24.52 20.28
N TRP A 308 3.78 -25.13 20.77
CA TRP A 308 5.07 -24.45 20.89
C TRP A 308 5.75 -24.19 19.54
N LEU A 309 5.57 -25.09 18.56
CA LEU A 309 6.01 -24.85 17.18
C LEU A 309 5.26 -23.66 16.59
N GLY A 310 3.93 -23.59 16.80
CA GLY A 310 3.14 -22.42 16.38
C GLY A 310 3.68 -21.12 16.96
N THR A 311 3.93 -21.08 18.28
CA THR A 311 4.57 -19.90 18.92
C THR A 311 5.96 -19.63 18.35
N GLY A 312 6.76 -20.64 18.09
CA GLY A 312 8.09 -20.50 17.46
C GLY A 312 8.03 -19.84 16.08
N ILE A 313 7.03 -20.20 15.25
CA ILE A 313 6.81 -19.58 13.94
C ILE A 313 6.44 -18.09 14.10
N LEU A 314 5.55 -17.75 15.05
CA LEU A 314 5.20 -16.37 15.34
C LEU A 314 6.41 -15.56 15.79
N CYS A 315 7.21 -16.10 16.73
CA CYS A 315 8.43 -15.48 17.21
C CYS A 315 9.47 -15.31 16.09
N LEU A 316 9.61 -16.31 15.21
CA LEU A 316 10.52 -16.25 14.07
C LEU A 316 10.15 -15.12 13.11
N TYR A 317 8.87 -14.98 12.78
CA TYR A 317 8.41 -13.88 11.93
C TYR A 317 8.72 -12.51 12.57
N VAL A 318 8.41 -12.33 13.85
CA VAL A 318 8.70 -11.09 14.57
C VAL A 318 10.21 -10.82 14.60
N PHE A 319 11.00 -11.83 14.89
CA PHE A 319 12.46 -11.71 14.89
C PHE A 319 12.98 -11.27 13.52
N VAL A 320 12.58 -11.96 12.45
CA VAL A 320 13.07 -11.72 11.09
C VAL A 320 12.59 -10.37 10.53
N HIS A 321 11.31 -10.05 10.68
CA HIS A 321 10.74 -8.87 10.01
C HIS A 321 10.73 -7.61 10.90
N ILE A 322 10.79 -7.76 12.22
CA ILE A 322 10.80 -6.60 13.12
C ILE A 322 12.20 -6.42 13.72
N VAL A 323 12.68 -7.41 14.50
CA VAL A 323 13.92 -7.24 15.25
C VAL A 323 15.12 -7.05 14.32
N VAL A 324 15.24 -7.89 13.29
CA VAL A 324 16.38 -7.82 12.36
C VAL A 324 16.31 -6.55 11.51
N VAL A 325 15.17 -6.22 10.93
CA VAL A 325 15.00 -5.03 10.07
C VAL A 325 15.25 -3.74 10.86
N PHE A 326 14.56 -3.56 12.00
CA PHE A 326 14.78 -2.37 12.84
C PHE A 326 16.20 -2.33 13.41
N GLY A 327 16.72 -3.47 13.85
CA GLY A 327 18.08 -3.57 14.40
C GLY A 327 19.13 -3.16 13.37
N MET A 328 18.98 -3.60 12.12
CA MET A 328 19.91 -3.22 11.03
C MET A 328 19.87 -1.72 10.77
N VAL A 329 18.68 -1.14 10.60
CA VAL A 329 18.56 0.30 10.35
C VAL A 329 19.04 1.11 11.56
N LEU A 330 18.76 0.64 12.78
CA LEU A 330 19.24 1.27 14.00
C LEU A 330 20.77 1.28 14.07
N ILE A 331 21.42 0.14 13.85
CA ILE A 331 22.89 0.04 13.85
C ILE A 331 23.47 0.97 12.79
N LEU A 332 22.95 0.91 11.57
CA LEU A 332 23.41 1.73 10.46
C LEU A 332 23.28 3.23 10.75
N SER A 333 22.21 3.64 11.43
CA SER A 333 21.94 5.05 11.76
C SER A 333 22.96 5.67 12.72
N PHE A 334 23.64 4.85 13.52
CA PHE A 334 24.69 5.29 14.45
C PHE A 334 26.10 5.20 13.86
N GLN A 335 26.29 4.65 12.65
CA GLN A 335 27.60 4.51 12.07
C GLN A 335 28.00 5.74 11.24
N THR A 336 29.29 6.07 11.23
CA THR A 336 29.88 7.07 10.32
C THR A 336 29.97 6.54 8.91
N TYR A 337 30.25 5.24 8.78
CA TYR A 337 30.28 4.45 7.56
C TYR A 337 30.00 2.99 7.90
N TRP A 338 29.42 2.25 6.96
CA TRP A 338 29.07 0.85 7.18
C TRP A 338 30.31 -0.04 7.30
N ASP A 339 30.43 -0.74 8.42
CA ASP A 339 31.45 -1.76 8.67
C ASP A 339 30.82 -3.00 9.32
N PRO A 340 30.57 -4.08 8.55
CA PRO A 340 29.96 -5.30 9.06
C PRO A 340 30.88 -6.10 10.00
N THR A 341 32.18 -5.79 10.02
CA THR A 341 33.17 -6.47 10.88
C THR A 341 33.29 -5.83 12.25
N ASN A 342 32.89 -4.56 12.38
CA ASN A 342 33.03 -3.79 13.62
C ASN A 342 31.76 -2.97 13.93
N LEU A 343 30.65 -3.68 14.23
CA LEU A 343 29.33 -3.06 14.41
C LEU A 343 29.25 -2.05 15.56
N PHE A 344 30.01 -2.27 16.61
CA PHE A 344 29.99 -1.49 17.86
C PHE A 344 31.34 -0.85 18.18
N GLY A 345 32.13 -0.58 17.15
CA GLY A 345 33.49 -0.03 17.31
C GLY A 345 33.52 1.50 17.36
N SER A 346 34.71 2.04 17.04
CA SER A 346 34.99 3.50 17.11
C SER A 346 34.26 4.34 16.06
N ASN A 347 33.57 3.69 15.12
CA ASN A 347 32.79 4.35 14.06
C ASN A 347 31.35 4.74 14.47
N LEU A 348 30.99 4.50 15.74
CA LEU A 348 29.68 4.92 16.25
C LEU A 348 29.63 6.44 16.48
N THR A 349 28.55 7.07 16.04
CA THR A 349 28.36 8.53 16.11
C THR A 349 26.90 8.91 16.23
N LEU A 350 26.61 10.05 16.85
CA LEU A 350 25.32 10.73 16.82
C LEU A 350 25.22 11.78 15.71
N ARG A 351 26.31 12.01 14.97
CA ARG A 351 26.40 13.07 13.95
C ARG A 351 25.30 12.97 12.89
N ASN A 352 24.91 11.76 12.52
CA ASN A 352 23.82 11.57 11.55
C ASN A 352 22.52 12.19 12.06
N TYR A 353 22.18 11.99 13.32
CA TYR A 353 20.99 12.56 13.96
C TYR A 353 21.10 14.09 14.10
N GLU A 354 22.27 14.61 14.48
CA GLU A 354 22.53 16.05 14.50
C GLU A 354 22.35 16.68 13.13
N THR A 355 22.84 16.01 12.08
CA THR A 355 22.68 16.44 10.69
C THR A 355 21.21 16.45 10.27
N VAL A 356 20.45 15.40 10.58
CA VAL A 356 19.00 15.35 10.27
C VAL A 356 18.25 16.49 10.94
N LEU A 357 18.55 16.78 12.21
CA LEU A 357 17.87 17.81 13.00
C LEU A 357 18.33 19.24 12.69
N SER A 358 19.48 19.43 12.04
CA SER A 358 20.02 20.74 11.68
C SER A 358 19.85 21.09 10.19
N GLN A 359 19.73 20.07 9.32
CA GLN A 359 19.67 20.30 7.88
C GLN A 359 18.30 20.82 7.45
N ARG A 360 18.26 22.10 7.04
CA ARG A 360 17.02 22.80 6.63
C ARG A 360 16.22 22.05 5.58
N ARG A 361 16.89 21.39 4.61
CA ARG A 361 16.25 20.61 3.55
C ARG A 361 15.43 19.43 4.10
N ILE A 362 15.95 18.70 5.08
CA ILE A 362 15.26 17.57 5.71
C ILE A 362 14.07 18.08 6.55
N ILE A 363 14.28 19.13 7.35
CA ILE A 363 13.22 19.69 8.19
C ILE A 363 12.08 20.25 7.32
N SER A 364 12.40 21.03 6.27
CA SER A 364 11.37 21.56 5.37
C SER A 364 10.59 20.46 4.66
N SER A 365 11.25 19.37 4.25
CA SER A 365 10.59 18.24 3.62
C SER A 365 9.68 17.48 4.60
N LEU A 366 10.05 17.40 5.87
CA LEU A 366 9.19 16.82 6.92
C LEU A 366 7.93 17.66 7.13
N ILE A 367 8.06 19.01 7.17
CA ILE A 367 6.93 19.92 7.28
C ILE A 367 6.02 19.82 6.04
N ASN A 368 6.60 19.77 4.84
CA ASN A 368 5.84 19.57 3.61
C ASN A 368 5.09 18.24 3.64
N SER A 369 5.75 17.14 4.05
CA SER A 369 5.11 15.83 4.18
C SER A 369 3.95 15.86 5.18
N ALA A 370 4.14 16.48 6.34
CA ALA A 370 3.08 16.62 7.34
C ALA A 370 1.90 17.42 6.77
N THR A 371 2.17 18.55 6.11
CA THR A 371 1.14 19.41 5.49
C THR A 371 0.38 18.67 4.40
N VAL A 372 1.11 18.05 3.45
CA VAL A 372 0.51 17.28 2.35
C VAL A 372 -0.33 16.13 2.88
N SER A 373 0.18 15.38 3.87
CA SER A 373 -0.52 14.22 4.42
C SER A 373 -1.77 14.62 5.21
N VAL A 374 -1.69 15.64 6.07
CA VAL A 374 -2.85 16.14 6.84
C VAL A 374 -3.94 16.64 5.90
N VAL A 375 -3.58 17.49 4.93
CA VAL A 375 -4.55 18.07 3.99
C VAL A 375 -5.16 16.99 3.11
N SER A 376 -4.35 16.12 2.52
CA SER A 376 -4.85 15.04 1.65
C SER A 376 -5.75 14.06 2.40
N ALA A 377 -5.34 13.58 3.59
CA ALA A 377 -6.15 12.69 4.40
C ALA A 377 -7.50 13.33 4.79
N THR A 378 -7.48 14.61 5.15
CA THR A 378 -8.69 15.35 5.53
C THR A 378 -9.65 15.47 4.34
N ILE A 379 -9.17 15.90 3.18
CA ILE A 379 -9.99 16.06 1.98
C ILE A 379 -10.55 14.72 1.51
N VAL A 380 -9.71 13.67 1.46
CA VAL A 380 -10.13 12.30 1.08
C VAL A 380 -11.26 11.81 1.99
N VAL A 381 -11.09 11.92 3.31
CA VAL A 381 -12.08 11.42 4.27
C VAL A 381 -13.40 12.20 4.17
N ILE A 382 -13.33 13.51 4.01
CA ILE A 382 -14.54 14.35 3.85
C ILE A 382 -15.29 14.00 2.56
N ILE A 383 -14.58 13.97 1.41
CA ILE A 383 -15.21 13.66 0.12
C ILE A 383 -15.77 12.23 0.15
N ALA A 384 -15.01 11.27 0.64
CA ALA A 384 -15.43 9.87 0.73
C ALA A 384 -16.66 9.71 1.63
N ALA A 385 -16.71 10.37 2.79
CA ALA A 385 -17.87 10.32 3.68
C ALA A 385 -19.12 10.89 3.03
N ILE A 386 -19.02 12.06 2.37
CA ILE A 386 -20.15 12.70 1.67
C ILE A 386 -20.63 11.82 0.51
N LEU A 387 -19.72 11.37 -0.36
CA LEU A 387 -20.06 10.53 -1.51
C LEU A 387 -20.75 9.23 -1.07
N THR A 388 -20.18 8.54 -0.07
CA THR A 388 -20.71 7.27 0.44
C THR A 388 -22.06 7.47 1.10
N TYR A 389 -22.22 8.49 1.94
CA TYR A 389 -23.48 8.80 2.59
C TYR A 389 -24.60 9.07 1.57
N ILE A 390 -24.35 9.95 0.59
CA ILE A 390 -25.34 10.28 -0.43
C ILE A 390 -25.65 9.06 -1.31
N SER A 391 -24.63 8.28 -1.67
CA SER A 391 -24.81 7.09 -2.49
C SER A 391 -25.70 6.02 -1.83
N ARG A 392 -25.53 5.82 -0.52
CA ARG A 392 -26.23 4.76 0.23
C ARG A 392 -27.61 5.18 0.74
N ARG A 393 -27.75 6.44 1.17
CA ARG A 393 -28.95 6.94 1.88
C ARG A 393 -29.93 7.71 0.99
N LYS A 394 -29.49 8.11 -0.19
CA LYS A 394 -30.34 8.85 -1.13
C LYS A 394 -30.49 8.04 -2.41
N ASN A 395 -31.75 7.85 -2.82
CA ASN A 395 -32.10 7.12 -4.05
C ASN A 395 -31.74 7.97 -5.30
N ILE A 396 -30.42 8.19 -5.51
CA ILE A 396 -29.92 8.99 -6.62
C ILE A 396 -29.54 8.04 -7.79
N ARG A 397 -30.03 8.35 -8.99
CA ARG A 397 -29.64 7.62 -10.20
C ARG A 397 -28.12 7.69 -10.38
N GLY A 398 -27.48 6.54 -10.57
CA GLY A 398 -26.03 6.45 -10.72
C GLY A 398 -25.26 6.25 -9.41
N ALA A 399 -25.94 6.13 -8.26
CA ALA A 399 -25.27 5.86 -6.98
C ALA A 399 -24.42 4.57 -7.01
N GLY A 400 -24.87 3.52 -7.69
CA GLY A 400 -24.09 2.28 -7.88
C GLY A 400 -22.81 2.45 -8.70
N LEU A 401 -22.72 3.50 -9.53
CA LEU A 401 -21.49 3.84 -10.23
C LEU A 401 -20.38 4.28 -9.27
N LEU A 402 -20.74 4.85 -8.12
CA LEU A 402 -19.77 5.29 -7.12
C LEU A 402 -18.93 4.14 -6.58
N GLU A 403 -19.53 2.98 -6.33
CA GLU A 403 -18.79 1.78 -5.90
C GLU A 403 -17.81 1.32 -7.00
N GLY A 404 -18.23 1.41 -8.25
CA GLY A 404 -17.38 1.17 -9.41
C GLY A 404 -16.22 2.15 -9.49
N PHE A 405 -16.50 3.44 -9.44
CA PHE A 405 -15.48 4.50 -9.54
C PHE A 405 -14.61 4.59 -8.29
N GLY A 406 -15.17 4.33 -7.10
CA GLY A 406 -14.38 4.28 -5.86
C GLY A 406 -13.29 3.21 -5.86
N THR A 407 -13.41 2.18 -6.69
CA THR A 407 -12.39 1.15 -6.86
C THR A 407 -11.54 1.32 -8.13
N LEU A 408 -11.89 2.25 -9.00
CA LEU A 408 -11.18 2.49 -10.25
C LEU A 408 -9.68 2.84 -10.04
N PRO A 409 -9.31 3.70 -9.04
CA PRO A 409 -7.91 4.00 -8.78
C PRO A 409 -7.07 2.79 -8.33
N LEU A 410 -7.67 1.68 -7.90
CA LEU A 410 -6.95 0.43 -7.68
C LEU A 410 -6.44 -0.20 -8.98
N ALA A 411 -7.05 0.16 -10.12
CA ALA A 411 -6.61 -0.29 -11.44
C ALA A 411 -5.49 0.59 -12.02
N PHE A 412 -5.25 1.75 -11.40
CA PHE A 412 -4.19 2.67 -11.82
C PHE A 412 -3.08 2.66 -10.77
N PRO A 413 -1.96 1.97 -11.04
CA PRO A 413 -0.80 2.03 -10.17
C PRO A 413 -0.41 3.46 -9.85
N GLY A 414 -0.09 3.72 -8.58
CA GLY A 414 0.26 5.07 -8.13
C GLY A 414 1.40 5.69 -8.94
N PHE A 415 2.38 4.88 -9.31
CA PHE A 415 3.50 5.27 -10.16
C PHE A 415 3.04 5.77 -11.54
N ILE A 416 2.10 5.05 -12.18
CA ILE A 416 1.52 5.42 -13.48
C ILE A 416 0.66 6.67 -13.35
N LEU A 417 -0.08 6.81 -12.26
CA LEU A 417 -0.85 8.00 -11.96
C LEU A 417 0.07 9.23 -11.86
N GLY A 418 1.23 9.09 -11.18
CA GLY A 418 2.25 10.14 -11.11
C GLY A 418 2.74 10.59 -12.47
N LEU A 419 3.01 9.65 -13.37
CA LEU A 419 3.42 9.93 -14.75
C LEU A 419 2.29 10.62 -15.55
N GLY A 420 1.04 10.19 -15.39
CA GLY A 420 -0.12 10.82 -16.02
C GLY A 420 -0.33 12.26 -15.54
N LEU A 421 -0.15 12.52 -14.25
CA LEU A 421 -0.20 13.86 -13.67
C LEU A 421 0.97 14.73 -14.17
N LEU A 422 2.16 14.17 -14.31
CA LEU A 422 3.30 14.87 -14.91
C LEU A 422 2.93 15.35 -16.33
N TRP A 423 2.46 14.46 -17.19
CA TRP A 423 1.99 14.78 -18.53
C TRP A 423 0.92 15.88 -18.52
N THR A 424 -0.08 15.72 -17.65
CA THR A 424 -1.18 16.68 -17.50
C THR A 424 -0.67 18.09 -17.22
N PHE A 425 0.16 18.25 -16.18
CA PHE A 425 0.55 19.58 -15.71
C PHE A 425 1.71 20.20 -16.47
N LEU A 426 2.46 19.43 -17.25
CA LEU A 426 3.41 19.96 -18.21
C LEU A 426 2.72 20.41 -19.53
N THR A 427 1.63 19.73 -19.90
CA THR A 427 0.85 20.07 -21.11
C THR A 427 -0.12 21.23 -20.86
N VAL A 428 -0.76 21.27 -19.68
CA VAL A 428 -1.72 22.31 -19.29
C VAL A 428 -1.08 23.22 -18.22
N PRO A 429 -0.56 24.38 -18.61
CA PRO A 429 0.25 25.22 -17.73
C PRO A 429 -0.61 26.04 -16.74
N ILE A 430 -1.27 25.38 -15.79
CA ILE A 430 -2.08 26.04 -14.73
C ILE A 430 -1.26 26.39 -13.48
N GLY A 431 0.08 26.29 -13.56
CA GLY A 431 0.98 26.70 -12.47
C GLY A 431 0.97 25.80 -11.23
N VAL A 432 0.41 24.59 -11.30
CA VAL A 432 0.33 23.65 -10.16
C VAL A 432 1.56 22.76 -10.09
N TYR A 433 2.22 22.49 -11.21
CA TYR A 433 3.45 21.68 -11.24
C TYR A 433 4.57 22.35 -10.43
N GLY A 434 5.32 21.55 -9.68
CA GLY A 434 6.38 22.05 -8.80
C GLY A 434 5.90 22.61 -7.45
N THR A 435 4.60 22.61 -7.20
CA THR A 435 4.03 22.99 -5.90
C THR A 435 3.61 21.75 -5.07
N VAL A 436 3.40 21.92 -3.78
CA VAL A 436 2.86 20.86 -2.91
C VAL A 436 1.44 20.43 -3.30
N PHE A 437 0.70 21.27 -4.01
CA PHE A 437 -0.67 20.97 -4.44
C PHE A 437 -0.75 19.80 -5.44
N VAL A 438 0.25 19.66 -6.34
CA VAL A 438 0.27 18.52 -7.26
C VAL A 438 0.43 17.20 -6.52
N LEU A 439 1.20 17.18 -5.42
CA LEU A 439 1.37 16.01 -4.57
C LEU A 439 0.06 15.68 -3.83
N MET A 440 -0.64 16.70 -3.33
CA MET A 440 -1.97 16.54 -2.71
C MET A 440 -2.96 15.93 -3.69
N LEU A 441 -2.99 16.39 -4.95
CA LEU A 441 -3.86 15.85 -6.00
C LEU A 441 -3.55 14.37 -6.28
N ALA A 442 -2.28 13.99 -6.37
CA ALA A 442 -1.87 12.60 -6.54
C ALA A 442 -2.39 11.71 -5.40
N PHE A 443 -2.26 12.17 -4.16
CA PHE A 443 -2.73 11.43 -2.99
C PHE A 443 -4.26 11.40 -2.88
N LEU A 444 -4.94 12.46 -3.26
CA LEU A 444 -6.40 12.49 -3.35
C LEU A 444 -6.92 11.36 -4.24
N VAL A 445 -6.37 11.24 -5.44
CA VAL A 445 -6.77 10.19 -6.38
C VAL A 445 -6.43 8.82 -5.83
N LYS A 446 -5.18 8.61 -5.41
CA LYS A 446 -4.68 7.30 -4.98
C LYS A 446 -5.44 6.75 -3.78
N TYR A 447 -5.76 7.60 -2.79
CA TYR A 447 -6.32 7.15 -1.51
C TYR A 447 -7.85 7.33 -1.38
N MET A 448 -8.52 7.86 -2.41
CA MET A 448 -9.99 7.95 -2.44
C MET A 448 -10.68 6.59 -2.24
N PRO A 449 -10.23 5.48 -2.87
CA PRO A 449 -10.84 4.17 -2.65
C PRO A 449 -10.80 3.70 -1.19
N GLN A 450 -9.71 3.99 -0.49
CA GLN A 450 -9.56 3.63 0.93
C GLN A 450 -10.55 4.43 1.78
N GLY A 451 -10.64 5.75 1.57
CA GLY A 451 -11.62 6.59 2.24
C GLY A 451 -13.06 6.08 2.05
N ILE A 452 -13.44 5.76 0.81
CA ILE A 452 -14.77 5.22 0.49
C ILE A 452 -15.02 3.87 1.17
N ARG A 453 -14.03 2.98 1.22
CA ARG A 453 -14.16 1.68 1.90
C ARG A 453 -14.41 1.83 3.40
N PHE A 454 -13.65 2.68 4.08
CA PHE A 454 -13.84 2.95 5.51
C PHE A 454 -15.20 3.57 5.79
N ALA A 455 -15.60 4.59 5.02
CA ALA A 455 -16.89 5.25 5.17
C ALA A 455 -18.05 4.28 4.91
N ASN A 456 -17.94 3.43 3.87
CA ASN A 456 -18.95 2.46 3.50
C ASN A 456 -19.09 1.36 4.57
N GLY A 457 -17.97 0.80 5.07
CA GLY A 457 -17.97 -0.21 6.12
C GLY A 457 -18.62 0.28 7.41
N ALA A 458 -18.43 1.55 7.77
CA ALA A 458 -19.06 2.15 8.94
C ALA A 458 -20.55 2.44 8.70
N LEU A 459 -20.91 2.94 7.53
CA LEU A 459 -22.28 3.31 7.22
C LEU A 459 -23.24 2.11 7.16
N ILE A 460 -22.75 0.95 6.69
CA ILE A 460 -23.53 -0.31 6.68
C ILE A 460 -23.93 -0.75 8.10
N GLN A 461 -23.15 -0.40 9.13
CA GLN A 461 -23.44 -0.75 10.52
C GLN A 461 -24.50 0.16 11.17
N ILE A 462 -24.82 1.30 10.54
CA ILE A 462 -25.83 2.24 11.02
C ILE A 462 -27.16 1.90 10.36
N GLN A 463 -28.16 1.53 11.18
CA GLN A 463 -29.49 1.17 10.70
C GLN A 463 -30.22 2.40 10.12
N ASP A 464 -31.01 2.21 9.07
CA ASP A 464 -31.79 3.26 8.40
C ASP A 464 -32.86 3.84 9.33
N ASP A 465 -33.37 3.01 10.26
CA ASP A 465 -34.40 3.37 11.23
C ASP A 465 -34.05 4.61 12.08
N LEU A 466 -32.76 4.87 12.31
CA LEU A 466 -32.31 6.06 13.05
C LEU A 466 -32.56 7.36 12.27
N GLU A 467 -32.42 7.33 10.96
CA GLU A 467 -32.73 8.50 10.11
C GLU A 467 -34.23 8.65 9.93
N GLU A 468 -34.95 7.54 9.78
CA GLU A 468 -36.43 7.55 9.69
C GLU A 468 -37.04 8.08 10.98
N SER A 469 -36.61 7.60 12.14
CA SER A 469 -37.09 8.10 13.45
C SER A 469 -36.82 9.59 13.62
N SER A 470 -35.64 10.07 13.19
CA SER A 470 -35.32 11.50 13.23
C SER A 470 -36.25 12.32 12.31
N SER A 471 -36.57 11.80 11.12
CA SER A 471 -37.46 12.48 10.18
C SER A 471 -38.91 12.55 10.67
N VAL A 472 -39.40 11.48 11.32
CA VAL A 472 -40.75 11.41 11.93
C VAL A 472 -40.91 12.45 13.05
N THR A 473 -39.82 12.74 13.79
CA THR A 473 -39.84 13.81 14.82
C THR A 473 -39.73 15.22 14.25
N GLY A 474 -39.69 15.38 12.91
CA GLY A 474 -39.62 16.67 12.22
C GLY A 474 -38.23 17.29 12.15
N ALA A 475 -37.17 16.52 12.44
CA ALA A 475 -35.80 17.02 12.34
C ALA A 475 -35.40 17.24 10.88
N GLU A 476 -34.74 18.35 10.61
CA GLU A 476 -34.15 18.62 9.30
C GLU A 476 -33.02 17.63 9.00
N TRP A 477 -32.80 17.33 7.71
CA TRP A 477 -31.72 16.45 7.25
C TRP A 477 -30.33 16.87 7.78
N THR A 478 -30.06 18.16 7.79
CA THR A 478 -28.78 18.71 8.31
C THR A 478 -28.56 18.37 9.78
N TYR A 479 -29.65 18.46 10.59
CA TYR A 479 -29.63 18.10 12.00
C TYR A 479 -29.35 16.59 12.18
N THR A 480 -30.06 15.74 11.44
CA THR A 480 -29.86 14.27 11.46
C THR A 480 -28.42 13.89 11.13
N VAL A 481 -27.85 14.47 10.06
CA VAL A 481 -26.46 14.20 9.68
C VAL A 481 -25.49 14.65 10.76
N GLN A 482 -25.62 15.87 11.28
CA GLN A 482 -24.69 16.43 12.26
C GLN A 482 -24.79 15.82 13.65
N LYS A 483 -26.00 15.46 14.10
CA LYS A 483 -26.23 15.02 15.48
C LYS A 483 -26.34 13.50 15.64
N ILE A 484 -26.66 12.78 14.57
CA ILE A 484 -26.82 11.32 14.63
C ILE A 484 -25.74 10.62 13.78
N ILE A 485 -25.72 10.89 12.48
CA ILE A 485 -24.88 10.11 11.55
C ILE A 485 -23.39 10.41 11.73
N LEU A 486 -23.00 11.68 11.75
CA LEU A 486 -21.60 12.09 11.86
C LEU A 486 -20.92 11.63 13.17
N PRO A 487 -21.58 11.75 14.35
CA PRO A 487 -21.03 11.18 15.60
C PRO A 487 -20.83 9.66 15.55
N LEU A 488 -21.74 8.92 14.91
CA LEU A 488 -21.64 7.46 14.76
C LEU A 488 -20.54 7.06 13.76
N LEU A 489 -20.36 7.83 12.69
CA LEU A 489 -19.30 7.62 11.70
C LEU A 489 -17.92 8.06 12.21
N LYS A 490 -17.85 8.99 13.15
CA LYS A 490 -16.61 9.65 13.61
C LYS A 490 -15.47 8.67 13.93
N PRO A 491 -15.67 7.56 14.66
CA PRO A 491 -14.56 6.62 14.96
C PRO A 491 -13.95 6.00 13.70
N ALA A 492 -14.79 5.62 12.74
CA ALA A 492 -14.33 5.03 11.48
C ALA A 492 -13.65 6.07 10.58
N LEU A 493 -14.17 7.29 10.51
CA LEU A 493 -13.57 8.38 9.75
C LEU A 493 -12.20 8.78 10.32
N ILE A 494 -12.05 8.79 11.65
CA ILE A 494 -10.76 9.02 12.29
C ILE A 494 -9.78 7.89 11.99
N SER A 495 -10.23 6.62 12.05
CA SER A 495 -9.39 5.48 11.67
C SER A 495 -8.94 5.57 10.22
N ALA A 496 -9.84 5.95 9.31
CA ALA A 496 -9.52 6.20 7.91
C ALA A 496 -8.49 7.33 7.76
N TRP A 497 -8.67 8.42 8.50
CA TRP A 497 -7.76 9.57 8.47
C TRP A 497 -6.35 9.19 8.92
N ILE A 498 -6.23 8.50 10.06
CA ILE A 498 -4.93 8.01 10.58
C ILE A 498 -4.26 7.09 9.54
N TYR A 499 -5.01 6.14 8.99
CA TYR A 499 -4.52 5.20 8.00
C TYR A 499 -4.00 5.91 6.74
N ILE A 500 -4.81 6.82 6.17
CA ILE A 500 -4.44 7.58 4.97
C ILE A 500 -3.25 8.52 5.27
N PHE A 501 -3.23 9.18 6.44
CA PHE A 501 -2.11 10.01 6.86
C PHE A 501 -0.78 9.24 6.87
N VAL A 502 -0.75 8.06 7.48
CA VAL A 502 0.45 7.22 7.54
C VAL A 502 0.88 6.78 6.14
N LEU A 503 -0.07 6.37 5.30
CA LEU A 503 0.25 5.94 3.93
C LEU A 503 0.79 7.09 3.08
N THR A 504 0.16 8.28 3.12
CA THR A 504 0.60 9.45 2.34
C THR A 504 1.97 9.95 2.79
N PHE A 505 2.25 9.86 4.09
CA PHE A 505 3.52 10.35 4.64
C PHE A 505 4.74 9.55 4.14
N ARG A 506 4.57 8.26 3.88
CA ARG A 506 5.63 7.35 3.43
C ARG A 506 5.64 7.09 1.93
N GLU A 507 4.65 7.62 1.20
CA GLU A 507 4.45 7.34 -0.21
C GLU A 507 5.50 8.03 -1.09
N LEU A 508 6.16 7.25 -1.95
CA LEU A 508 7.10 7.74 -2.94
C LEU A 508 6.60 7.48 -4.37
N SER A 509 6.10 6.28 -4.64
CA SER A 509 5.86 5.80 -6.02
C SER A 509 4.96 6.73 -6.83
N SER A 510 3.88 7.27 -6.22
CA SER A 510 2.93 8.14 -6.92
C SER A 510 3.39 9.57 -7.13
N ILE A 511 4.47 9.98 -6.47
CA ILE A 511 4.94 11.37 -6.52
C ILE A 511 6.35 11.51 -7.10
N ILE A 512 7.04 10.41 -7.38
CA ILE A 512 8.44 10.41 -7.81
C ILE A 512 8.68 11.31 -9.05
N PHE A 513 7.70 11.39 -9.95
CA PHE A 513 7.74 12.24 -11.14
C PHE A 513 7.28 13.69 -10.88
N LEU A 514 6.66 13.96 -9.74
CA LEU A 514 6.04 15.25 -9.41
C LEU A 514 6.89 16.08 -8.46
N VAL A 515 7.85 15.43 -7.80
CA VAL A 515 8.76 16.09 -6.86
C VAL A 515 9.78 16.94 -7.61
N THR A 516 9.95 18.16 -7.13
CA THR A 516 10.92 19.13 -7.61
C THR A 516 11.68 19.71 -6.40
N PRO A 517 12.77 20.47 -6.58
CA PRO A 517 13.46 21.11 -5.46
C PRO A 517 12.56 22.00 -4.57
N ASN A 518 11.45 22.51 -5.11
CA ASN A 518 10.55 23.44 -4.41
C ASN A 518 9.47 22.78 -3.58
N ASN A 519 9.14 21.50 -3.83
CA ASN A 519 8.05 20.78 -3.15
C ASN A 519 8.50 19.46 -2.53
N GLN A 520 9.77 19.35 -2.13
CA GLN A 520 10.34 18.13 -1.57
C GLN A 520 9.57 17.67 -0.34
N VAL A 521 9.31 16.36 -0.29
CA VAL A 521 8.73 15.62 0.83
C VAL A 521 9.72 14.59 1.35
N ILE A 522 9.52 14.08 2.56
CA ILE A 522 10.50 13.24 3.23
C ILE A 522 10.79 11.93 2.48
N SER A 523 9.80 11.30 1.87
CA SER A 523 9.99 10.08 1.07
C SER A 523 10.90 10.31 -0.14
N ALA A 524 10.81 11.50 -0.77
CA ALA A 524 11.71 11.89 -1.85
C ALA A 524 13.12 12.21 -1.36
N ILE A 525 13.28 12.76 -0.17
CA ILE A 525 14.60 12.95 0.47
C ILE A 525 15.24 11.61 0.77
N LEU A 526 14.49 10.64 1.29
CA LEU A 526 15.01 9.29 1.52
C LEU A 526 15.53 8.66 0.21
N TRP A 527 14.78 8.81 -0.88
CA TRP A 527 15.21 8.36 -2.20
C TRP A 527 16.50 9.06 -2.67
N ASP A 528 16.56 10.37 -2.53
CA ASP A 528 17.74 11.15 -2.88
C ASP A 528 18.99 10.75 -2.07
N LEU A 529 18.84 10.53 -0.76
CA LEU A 529 19.91 10.04 0.11
C LEU A 529 20.38 8.64 -0.30
N PHE A 530 19.46 7.77 -0.73
CA PHE A 530 19.81 6.44 -1.24
C PHE A 530 20.63 6.53 -2.54
N VAL A 531 20.12 7.28 -3.52
CA VAL A 531 20.77 7.43 -4.84
C VAL A 531 22.16 8.08 -4.71
N ASN A 532 22.32 9.02 -3.78
CA ASN A 532 23.60 9.68 -3.50
C ASN A 532 24.53 8.88 -2.57
N GLY A 533 24.14 7.68 -2.13
CA GLY A 533 24.97 6.82 -1.28
C GLY A 533 25.11 7.27 0.17
N SER A 534 24.29 8.25 0.64
CA SER A 534 24.30 8.74 2.03
C SER A 534 23.41 7.86 2.92
N VAL A 535 23.76 6.57 3.00
CA VAL A 535 22.89 5.53 3.58
C VAL A 535 22.77 5.59 5.09
N GLU A 536 23.81 6.03 5.80
CA GLU A 536 23.78 6.22 7.26
C GLU A 536 22.84 7.38 7.64
N LEU A 537 22.88 8.45 6.86
CA LEU A 537 21.97 9.59 7.02
C LEU A 537 20.53 9.20 6.67
N LEU A 538 20.34 8.37 5.62
CA LEU A 538 19.06 7.78 5.26
C LEU A 538 18.51 6.95 6.44
N ALA A 539 19.36 6.09 7.03
CA ALA A 539 18.97 5.25 8.17
C ALA A 539 18.56 6.09 9.38
N ALA A 540 19.33 7.12 9.74
CA ALA A 540 18.99 8.04 10.84
C ALA A 540 17.69 8.80 10.58
N THR A 541 17.50 9.32 9.34
CA THR A 541 16.26 9.99 8.93
C THR A 541 15.07 9.04 9.03
N SER A 542 15.23 7.79 8.59
CA SER A 542 14.21 6.75 8.62
C SER A 542 13.82 6.35 10.04
N MET A 543 14.79 6.27 10.96
CA MET A 543 14.53 5.97 12.37
C MET A 543 13.71 7.08 13.03
N LEU A 544 14.09 8.35 12.82
CA LEU A 544 13.32 9.49 13.35
C LEU A 544 11.92 9.56 12.75
N LEU A 545 11.80 9.32 11.44
CA LEU A 545 10.51 9.25 10.76
C LEU A 545 9.61 8.16 11.35
N THR A 546 10.15 6.97 11.56
CA THR A 546 9.41 5.83 12.13
C THR A 546 8.94 6.13 13.55
N LEU A 547 9.81 6.69 14.39
CA LEU A 547 9.46 7.14 15.73
C LEU A 547 8.38 8.23 15.72
N PHE A 548 8.49 9.18 14.81
CA PHE A 548 7.48 10.22 14.61
C PHE A 548 6.12 9.62 14.25
N LEU A 549 6.07 8.74 13.24
CA LEU A 549 4.82 8.10 12.81
C LEU A 549 4.21 7.23 13.91
N TRP A 550 5.01 6.45 14.65
CA TRP A 550 4.52 5.69 15.79
C TRP A 550 3.94 6.60 16.87
N THR A 551 4.63 7.70 17.18
CA THR A 551 4.15 8.68 18.17
C THR A 551 2.80 9.27 17.74
N VAL A 552 2.67 9.68 16.48
CA VAL A 552 1.40 10.20 15.94
C VAL A 552 0.28 9.16 16.03
N VAL A 553 0.54 7.90 15.64
CA VAL A 553 -0.46 6.82 15.70
C VAL A 553 -0.87 6.52 17.14
N ILE A 554 0.09 6.44 18.07
CA ILE A 554 -0.19 6.19 19.50
C ILE A 554 -1.02 7.34 20.09
N ILE A 555 -0.59 8.59 19.88
CA ILE A 555 -1.32 9.77 20.36
C ILE A 555 -2.74 9.81 19.80
N ALA A 556 -2.89 9.61 18.50
CA ALA A 556 -4.20 9.59 17.85
C ALA A 556 -5.09 8.45 18.40
N THR A 557 -4.54 7.27 18.64
CA THR A 557 -5.27 6.13 19.23
C THR A 557 -5.75 6.44 20.65
N ILE A 558 -4.92 7.08 21.47
CA ILE A 558 -5.26 7.46 22.85
C ILE A 558 -6.32 8.56 22.86
N ILE A 559 -6.11 9.65 22.09
CA ILE A 559 -7.02 10.81 22.07
C ILE A 559 -8.41 10.43 21.57
N PHE A 560 -8.46 9.69 20.47
CA PHE A 560 -9.73 9.35 19.84
C PHE A 560 -10.33 8.04 20.35
N LYS A 561 -9.67 7.36 21.31
CA LYS A 561 -10.11 6.07 21.90
C LYS A 561 -10.45 5.04 20.81
N VAL A 562 -9.69 5.07 19.71
CA VAL A 562 -9.85 4.11 18.61
C VAL A 562 -9.42 2.74 19.12
N ARG A 563 -10.36 1.80 19.22
CA ARG A 563 -10.04 0.40 19.51
C ARG A 563 -9.85 -0.30 18.17
N PHE A 564 -8.63 -0.67 17.86
CA PHE A 564 -8.35 -1.65 16.80
C PHE A 564 -8.84 -3.03 17.31
N ARG A 565 -10.12 -3.30 17.12
CA ARG A 565 -10.72 -4.62 17.40
C ARG A 565 -10.93 -5.38 16.11
#